data_c163d7f3601b9d4762494d980d295f88
#
_entry.id   c163d7f3601b9d4762494d980d295f88
#
_cell.length_a   1.000
_cell.length_b   1.000
_cell.length_c   1.000
_cell.angle_alpha   90.00
_cell.angle_beta   90.00
_cell.angle_gamma   90.00
#
_symmetry.space_group_name_H-M   'P 1'
#
loop_
_entity.id
_entity.type
_entity.pdbx_description
1 polymer ?
#
loop_
_entity_poly.entity_id
_entity_poly.type
_entity_poly.pdbx_seq_one_letter_code
_entity_poly.pdbx_strand_id
1 'polypeptide(L)'
;MSKLPKIQDLYNDKLSVQRNDAFVTLLNQQPKPEWVKVHPYISNYRYLPIERVEYLLKTIFKQYRIEITGQGTSFNGVWVTVRVHYCNPIDGTWSFHDGIGASELQLRAKTKEEKDNEAATGIKFRVPFSTENINNGAIAMAYPLAKTVAIKDACDHFGKLFGS
;
A
#
# COMPACT_ATOMS: atom_id res chain seq x y z
N MET A 1 -34.65 26.61 -9.16
CA MET A 1 -33.63 25.62 -8.76
C MET A 1 -32.90 25.12 -10.00
N SER A 2 -31.64 25.47 -10.12
CA SER A 2 -30.77 24.95 -11.18
C SER A 2 -30.61 23.43 -10.96
N LYS A 3 -31.04 22.61 -11.94
CA LYS A 3 -30.79 21.18 -11.90
C LYS A 3 -29.28 20.98 -12.09
N LEU A 4 -28.66 20.20 -11.21
CA LEU A 4 -27.27 19.80 -11.40
C LEU A 4 -27.13 19.11 -12.77
N PRO A 5 -26.08 19.42 -13.54
CA PRO A 5 -25.84 18.76 -14.81
C PRO A 5 -25.63 17.27 -14.57
N LYS A 6 -26.15 16.44 -15.46
CA LYS A 6 -25.84 15.03 -15.46
C LYS A 6 -24.40 14.84 -15.91
N ILE A 7 -23.73 13.78 -15.43
CA ILE A 7 -22.36 13.46 -15.87
C ILE A 7 -22.26 13.40 -17.39
N GLN A 8 -23.29 12.90 -18.06
CA GLN A 8 -23.38 12.88 -19.53
C GLN A 8 -23.32 14.27 -20.18
N ASP A 9 -23.79 15.31 -19.49
CA ASP A 9 -23.76 16.68 -20.00
C ASP A 9 -22.37 17.31 -19.88
N LEU A 10 -21.48 16.73 -19.08
CA LEU A 10 -20.09 17.16 -18.92
C LEU A 10 -19.16 16.60 -20.02
N TYR A 11 -19.61 15.58 -20.74
CA TYR A 11 -18.87 14.96 -21.82
C TYR A 11 -19.66 15.15 -23.13
N ASN A 12 -19.09 15.92 -24.05
CA ASN A 12 -19.71 16.17 -25.37
C ASN A 12 -19.69 14.95 -26.30
N ASP A 13 -19.12 13.82 -25.88
CA ASP A 13 -18.91 12.63 -26.67
C ASP A 13 -19.36 11.36 -25.91
N LYS A 14 -20.35 10.67 -26.45
CA LYS A 14 -20.86 9.41 -25.88
C LYS A 14 -19.77 8.34 -25.77
N LEU A 15 -18.81 8.32 -26.69
CA LEU A 15 -17.72 7.35 -26.66
C LEU A 15 -16.79 7.60 -25.46
N SER A 16 -16.52 8.84 -25.14
CA SER A 16 -15.72 9.21 -23.95
C SER A 16 -16.41 8.80 -22.66
N VAL A 17 -17.73 8.99 -22.55
CA VAL A 17 -18.52 8.52 -21.41
C VAL A 17 -18.45 7.02 -21.26
N GLN A 18 -18.66 6.27 -22.35
CA GLN A 18 -18.60 4.80 -22.34
C GLN A 18 -17.21 4.28 -21.96
N ARG A 19 -16.14 4.90 -22.47
CA ARG A 19 -14.77 4.53 -22.12
C ARG A 19 -14.47 4.80 -20.66
N ASN A 20 -14.91 5.94 -20.13
CA ASN A 20 -14.75 6.27 -18.73
C ASN A 20 -15.50 5.29 -17.82
N ASP A 21 -16.75 4.95 -18.16
CA ASP A 21 -17.55 3.97 -17.41
C ASP A 21 -16.89 2.59 -17.42
N ALA A 22 -16.38 2.15 -18.56
CA ALA A 22 -15.67 0.89 -18.70
C ALA A 22 -14.38 0.89 -17.86
N PHE A 23 -13.66 2.00 -17.82
CA PHE A 23 -12.45 2.16 -17.02
C PHE A 23 -12.74 2.12 -15.51
N VAL A 24 -13.75 2.85 -15.06
CA VAL A 24 -14.18 2.83 -13.65
C VAL A 24 -14.64 1.41 -13.25
N THR A 25 -15.37 0.73 -14.13
CA THR A 25 -15.80 -0.65 -13.90
C THR A 25 -14.60 -1.59 -13.78
N LEU A 26 -13.58 -1.44 -14.64
CA LEU A 26 -12.34 -2.22 -14.56
C LEU A 26 -11.65 -2.03 -13.21
N LEU A 27 -11.49 -0.80 -12.77
CA LEU A 27 -10.82 -0.48 -11.50
C LEU A 27 -11.56 -1.02 -10.27
N ASN A 28 -12.87 -1.20 -10.35
CA ASN A 28 -13.69 -1.72 -9.26
C ASN A 28 -13.97 -3.24 -9.33
N GLN A 29 -13.37 -3.93 -10.28
CA GLN A 29 -13.39 -5.40 -10.30
C GLN A 29 -12.57 -5.98 -9.14
N GLN A 30 -12.99 -7.15 -8.68
CA GLN A 30 -12.17 -7.89 -7.72
C GLN A 30 -10.88 -8.36 -8.40
N PRO A 31 -9.74 -8.33 -7.70
CA PRO A 31 -8.52 -8.92 -8.22
C PRO A 31 -8.71 -10.44 -8.41
N LYS A 32 -7.97 -11.02 -9.35
CA LYS A 32 -8.01 -12.47 -9.56
C LYS A 32 -7.66 -13.19 -8.25
N PRO A 33 -8.40 -14.25 -7.87
CA PRO A 33 -8.15 -14.97 -6.62
C PRO A 33 -6.71 -15.48 -6.48
N GLU A 34 -6.09 -15.88 -7.59
CA GLU A 34 -4.70 -16.34 -7.63
C GLU A 34 -3.66 -15.25 -7.32
N TRP A 35 -4.04 -13.97 -7.41
CA TRP A 35 -3.16 -12.85 -7.09
C TRP A 35 -3.19 -12.48 -5.62
N VAL A 36 -4.25 -12.87 -4.92
CA VAL A 36 -4.47 -12.53 -3.52
C VAL A 36 -3.73 -13.53 -2.64
N LYS A 37 -2.90 -13.03 -1.74
CA LYS A 37 -2.17 -13.83 -0.76
C LYS A 37 -2.80 -13.70 0.63
N VAL A 38 -2.65 -14.73 1.42
CA VAL A 38 -3.04 -14.74 2.83
C VAL A 38 -1.82 -14.42 3.67
N HIS A 39 -1.98 -13.52 4.61
CA HIS A 39 -0.89 -13.15 5.51
C HIS A 39 -0.53 -14.33 6.43
N PRO A 40 0.76 -14.70 6.56
CA PRO A 40 1.16 -15.92 7.27
C PRO A 40 0.90 -15.86 8.79
N TYR A 41 0.84 -14.65 9.36
CA TYR A 41 0.73 -14.46 10.81
C TYR A 41 -0.56 -13.77 11.26
N ILE A 42 -1.32 -13.22 10.34
CA ILE A 42 -2.59 -12.55 10.65
C ILE A 42 -3.72 -13.38 10.06
N SER A 43 -4.54 -13.95 10.94
CA SER A 43 -5.66 -14.80 10.55
C SER A 43 -6.65 -14.04 9.67
N ASN A 44 -7.02 -14.65 8.55
CA ASN A 44 -7.99 -14.13 7.58
C ASN A 44 -7.59 -12.80 6.89
N TYR A 45 -6.35 -12.33 7.06
CA TYR A 45 -5.88 -11.15 6.36
C TYR A 45 -5.42 -11.51 4.96
N ARG A 46 -6.14 -11.01 3.97
CA ARG A 46 -5.82 -11.18 2.55
C ARG A 46 -5.27 -9.87 2.00
N TYR A 47 -4.29 -9.94 1.13
CA TYR A 47 -3.67 -8.77 0.54
C TYR A 47 -3.20 -9.02 -0.89
N LEU A 48 -3.10 -7.94 -1.66
CA LEU A 48 -2.49 -7.96 -2.98
C LEU A 48 -0.99 -7.63 -2.85
N PRO A 49 -0.07 -8.51 -3.29
CA PRO A 49 1.36 -8.24 -3.21
C PRO A 49 1.79 -7.04 -4.05
N ILE A 50 2.87 -6.37 -3.67
CA ILE A 50 3.36 -5.18 -4.35
C ILE A 50 3.68 -5.42 -5.83
N GLU A 51 4.22 -6.57 -6.16
CA GLU A 51 4.53 -6.93 -7.55
C GLU A 51 3.29 -6.97 -8.44
N ARG A 52 2.13 -7.27 -7.88
CA ARG A 52 0.85 -7.22 -8.60
C ARG A 52 0.31 -5.81 -8.73
N VAL A 53 0.47 -5.00 -7.69
CA VAL A 53 0.13 -3.58 -7.74
C VAL A 53 0.96 -2.87 -8.81
N GLU A 54 2.25 -3.07 -8.84
CA GLU A 54 3.13 -2.49 -9.87
C GLU A 54 2.82 -3.01 -11.28
N TYR A 55 2.50 -4.30 -11.40
CA TYR A 55 2.05 -4.87 -12.68
C TYR A 55 0.79 -4.16 -13.20
N LEU A 56 -0.18 -3.93 -12.33
CA LEU A 56 -1.40 -3.21 -12.69
C LEU A 56 -1.13 -1.76 -13.08
N LEU A 57 -0.26 -1.06 -12.36
CA LEU A 57 0.16 0.29 -12.73
C LEU A 57 0.75 0.34 -14.14
N LYS A 58 1.68 -0.57 -14.45
CA LYS A 58 2.31 -0.67 -15.77
C LYS A 58 1.34 -1.03 -16.88
N THR A 59 0.37 -1.89 -16.58
CA THR A 59 -0.57 -2.41 -17.58
C THR A 59 -1.70 -1.42 -17.86
N ILE A 60 -2.26 -0.82 -16.81
CA ILE A 60 -3.44 0.04 -16.94
C ILE A 60 -3.06 1.47 -17.33
N PHE A 61 -2.11 2.07 -16.62
CA PHE A 61 -1.78 3.48 -16.81
C PHE A 61 -0.66 3.70 -17.84
N LYS A 62 0.21 2.71 -18.07
CA LYS A 62 1.38 2.79 -18.97
C LYS A 62 2.40 3.86 -18.53
N GLN A 63 1.92 5.08 -18.21
CA GLN A 63 2.74 6.17 -17.71
C GLN A 63 2.35 6.46 -16.26
N TYR A 64 3.28 6.28 -15.36
CA TYR A 64 3.15 6.58 -13.94
C TYR A 64 4.51 6.93 -13.35
N ARG A 65 4.52 7.62 -12.25
CA ARG A 65 5.73 7.96 -11.51
C ARG A 65 5.47 7.85 -10.02
N ILE A 66 6.39 7.25 -9.29
CA ILE A 66 6.35 7.20 -7.84
C ILE A 66 7.38 8.17 -7.30
N GLU A 67 6.93 9.12 -6.51
CA GLU A 67 7.73 10.13 -5.85
C GLU A 67 7.70 9.91 -4.35
N ILE A 68 8.87 9.89 -3.71
CA ILE A 68 8.96 9.90 -2.25
C ILE A 68 8.83 11.35 -1.80
N THR A 69 7.74 11.67 -1.11
CA THR A 69 7.44 13.03 -0.65
C THR A 69 7.95 13.31 0.76
N GLY A 70 8.22 12.27 1.54
CA GLY A 70 8.77 12.41 2.87
C GLY A 70 9.23 11.08 3.43
N GLN A 71 10.13 11.15 4.40
CA GLN A 71 10.62 9.99 5.13
C GLN A 71 11.18 10.43 6.47
N GLY A 72 11.15 9.54 7.43
CA GLY A 72 11.70 9.82 8.75
C GLY A 72 11.60 8.64 9.69
N THR A 73 12.05 8.88 10.90
CA THR A 73 11.96 7.93 12.00
C THR A 73 10.99 8.43 13.06
N SER A 74 10.33 7.51 13.74
CA SER A 74 9.42 7.82 14.83
C SER A 74 9.48 6.68 15.84
N PHE A 75 9.90 6.95 17.07
CA PHE A 75 10.01 5.95 18.14
C PHE A 75 10.73 4.67 17.68
N ASN A 76 9.97 3.61 17.46
CA ASN A 76 10.44 2.26 17.14
C ASN A 76 10.40 1.92 15.65
N GLY A 77 10.18 2.88 14.79
CA GLY A 77 9.98 2.61 13.38
C GLY A 77 10.41 3.73 12.44
N VAL A 78 10.11 3.51 11.18
CA VAL A 78 10.31 4.46 10.09
C VAL A 78 9.00 4.70 9.37
N TRP A 79 8.86 5.85 8.76
CA TRP A 79 7.71 6.17 7.92
C TRP A 79 8.18 6.73 6.57
N VAL A 80 7.37 6.49 5.55
CA VAL A 80 7.57 6.99 4.19
C VAL A 80 6.24 7.48 3.67
N THR A 81 6.24 8.66 3.05
CA THR A 81 5.12 9.14 2.25
C THR A 81 5.49 9.14 0.78
N VAL A 82 4.55 8.75 -0.05
CA VAL A 82 4.74 8.70 -1.51
C VAL A 82 3.61 9.42 -2.21
N ARG A 83 3.91 9.85 -3.43
CA ARG A 83 2.92 10.34 -4.38
C ARG A 83 3.01 9.50 -5.64
N VAL A 84 1.92 8.82 -5.97
CA VAL A 84 1.80 8.05 -7.20
C VAL A 84 1.14 8.95 -8.25
N HIS A 85 1.94 9.44 -9.19
CA HIS A 85 1.47 10.18 -10.35
C HIS A 85 1.05 9.19 -11.43
N TYR A 86 -0.06 9.42 -12.05
CA TYR A 86 -0.55 8.57 -13.14
C TYR A 86 -1.18 9.38 -14.26
N CYS A 87 -1.03 8.88 -15.46
CA CYS A 87 -1.70 9.40 -16.64
C CYS A 87 -2.98 8.63 -16.89
N ASN A 88 -4.12 9.32 -16.90
CA ASN A 88 -5.40 8.68 -17.20
C ASN A 88 -5.37 8.18 -18.64
N PRO A 89 -5.58 6.87 -18.88
CA PRO A 89 -5.50 6.30 -20.23
C PRO A 89 -6.66 6.73 -21.14
N ILE A 90 -7.73 7.31 -20.61
CA ILE A 90 -8.91 7.73 -21.37
C ILE A 90 -8.69 9.11 -21.98
N ASP A 91 -8.23 10.08 -21.17
CA ASP A 91 -8.13 11.50 -21.57
C ASP A 91 -6.69 12.03 -21.58
N GLY A 92 -5.72 11.24 -21.13
CA GLY A 92 -4.31 11.65 -21.09
C GLY A 92 -3.97 12.65 -19.99
N THR A 93 -4.90 12.98 -19.09
CA THR A 93 -4.64 13.90 -17.99
C THR A 93 -3.80 13.24 -16.90
N TRP A 94 -2.93 14.04 -16.26
CA TRP A 94 -2.14 13.60 -15.12
C TRP A 94 -2.83 13.96 -13.81
N SER A 95 -2.80 13.02 -12.89
CA SER A 95 -3.28 13.19 -11.52
C SER A 95 -2.38 12.41 -10.56
N PHE A 96 -2.67 12.47 -9.27
CA PHE A 96 -1.90 11.74 -8.28
C PHE A 96 -2.74 11.29 -7.09
N HIS A 97 -2.25 10.25 -6.41
CA HIS A 97 -2.72 9.85 -5.10
C HIS A 97 -1.55 9.82 -4.12
N ASP A 98 -1.76 10.30 -2.92
CA ASP A 98 -0.79 10.24 -1.84
C ASP A 98 -1.02 9.00 -0.98
N GLY A 99 0.06 8.43 -0.47
CA GLY A 99 0.02 7.30 0.43
C GLY A 99 1.06 7.43 1.52
N ILE A 100 0.80 6.81 2.64
CA ILE A 100 1.70 6.74 3.79
C ILE A 100 1.93 5.29 4.19
N GLY A 101 3.14 4.98 4.59
CA GLY A 101 3.49 3.67 5.11
C GLY A 101 4.50 3.78 6.24
N ALA A 102 4.44 2.84 7.14
CA ALA A 102 5.38 2.73 8.25
C ALA A 102 5.80 1.29 8.43
N SER A 103 6.96 1.11 9.03
CA SER A 103 7.49 -0.20 9.40
C SER A 103 8.28 -0.09 10.71
N GLU A 104 8.07 -1.03 11.61
CA GLU A 104 8.83 -1.12 12.83
C GLU A 104 10.25 -1.61 12.55
N LEU A 105 11.21 -1.10 13.33
CA LEU A 105 12.56 -1.64 13.34
C LEU A 105 12.55 -3.01 14.04
N GLN A 106 13.08 -4.01 13.37
CA GLN A 106 13.17 -5.35 13.94
C GLN A 106 14.14 -5.38 15.11
N LEU A 107 13.67 -5.95 16.22
CA LEU A 107 14.47 -6.19 17.41
C LEU A 107 15.03 -7.61 17.38
N ARG A 108 16.08 -7.84 18.19
CA ARG A 108 16.65 -9.14 18.40
C ARG A 108 15.57 -10.16 18.83
N ALA A 109 15.78 -11.40 18.52
CA ALA A 109 14.94 -12.49 19.03
C ALA A 109 15.13 -12.63 20.57
N LYS A 110 14.13 -13.20 21.22
CA LYS A 110 14.23 -13.59 22.63
C LYS A 110 15.35 -14.60 22.82
N THR A 111 16.12 -14.42 23.87
CA THR A 111 17.14 -15.41 24.29
C THR A 111 16.44 -16.68 24.81
N LYS A 112 17.21 -17.78 24.89
CA LYS A 112 16.69 -19.03 25.47
C LYS A 112 16.22 -18.82 26.91
N GLU A 113 16.97 -18.09 27.71
CA GLU A 113 16.64 -17.77 29.09
C GLU A 113 15.33 -16.98 29.20
N GLU A 114 15.14 -15.98 28.35
CA GLU A 114 13.89 -15.19 28.28
C GLU A 114 12.69 -16.05 27.91
N LYS A 115 12.85 -16.98 26.97
CA LYS A 115 11.82 -17.95 26.58
C LYS A 115 11.49 -18.94 27.70
N ASP A 116 12.51 -19.44 28.39
CA ASP A 116 12.35 -20.36 29.51
C ASP A 116 11.62 -19.69 30.69
N ASN A 117 11.96 -18.45 31.01
CA ASN A 117 11.27 -17.65 32.01
C ASN A 117 9.81 -17.37 31.64
N GLU A 118 9.53 -17.07 30.36
CA GLU A 118 8.17 -16.87 29.87
C GLU A 118 7.35 -18.16 30.03
N ALA A 119 7.91 -19.32 29.71
CA ALA A 119 7.28 -20.61 29.89
C ALA A 119 7.04 -20.97 31.38
N ALA A 120 8.00 -20.64 32.24
CA ALA A 120 7.91 -20.92 33.68
C ALA A 120 6.91 -20.02 34.43
N THR A 121 6.81 -18.74 34.05
CA THR A 121 5.99 -17.75 34.75
C THR A 121 4.63 -17.50 34.08
N GLY A 122 4.44 -17.90 32.81
CA GLY A 122 3.25 -17.61 32.02
C GLY A 122 3.12 -16.11 31.63
N ILE A 123 4.11 -15.29 31.95
CA ILE A 123 4.14 -13.86 31.63
C ILE A 123 4.89 -13.67 30.31
N LYS A 124 4.23 -13.07 29.30
CA LYS A 124 4.89 -12.72 28.03
C LYS A 124 5.99 -11.71 28.24
N PHE A 125 7.19 -12.08 27.79
CA PHE A 125 8.32 -11.16 27.73
C PHE A 125 8.31 -10.42 26.40
N ARG A 126 8.52 -9.10 26.43
CA ARG A 126 8.75 -8.29 25.24
C ARG A 126 10.16 -7.72 25.30
N VAL A 127 10.92 -7.96 24.24
CA VAL A 127 12.25 -7.33 24.09
C VAL A 127 12.08 -5.80 24.12
N PRO A 128 12.74 -5.09 25.06
CA PRO A 128 12.60 -3.64 25.13
C PRO A 128 13.13 -2.96 23.87
N PHE A 129 12.47 -1.91 23.43
CA PHE A 129 13.01 -1.08 22.37
C PHE A 129 14.18 -0.26 22.90
N SER A 130 15.37 -0.60 22.44
CA SER A 130 16.61 0.14 22.72
C SER A 130 17.57 -0.06 21.55
N THR A 131 18.52 0.85 21.41
CA THR A 131 19.54 0.78 20.35
C THR A 131 20.32 -0.54 20.36
N GLU A 132 20.56 -1.10 21.54
CA GLU A 132 21.27 -2.39 21.71
C GLU A 132 20.48 -3.59 21.20
N ASN A 133 19.15 -3.50 21.22
CA ASN A 133 18.24 -4.57 20.83
C ASN A 133 17.82 -4.50 19.35
N ILE A 134 18.18 -3.46 18.63
CA ILE A 134 17.87 -3.32 17.22
C ILE A 134 18.79 -4.23 16.41
N ASN A 135 18.21 -5.05 15.52
CA ASN A 135 18.97 -5.91 14.62
C ASN A 135 19.84 -5.08 13.67
N ASN A 136 21.04 -5.59 13.38
CA ASN A 136 21.89 -5.02 12.34
C ASN A 136 21.15 -5.06 11.00
N GLY A 137 21.17 -3.94 10.29
CA GLY A 137 20.48 -3.82 9.01
C GLY A 137 18.97 -3.61 9.10
N ALA A 138 18.41 -3.46 10.29
CA ALA A 138 16.97 -3.25 10.47
C ALA A 138 16.45 -2.02 9.70
N ILE A 139 17.21 -0.91 9.70
CA ILE A 139 16.85 0.30 8.94
C ILE A 139 16.83 0.03 7.44
N ALA A 140 17.83 -0.69 6.92
CA ALA A 140 17.93 -1.02 5.50
C ALA A 140 16.74 -1.85 5.00
N MET A 141 16.12 -2.64 5.87
CA MET A 141 14.91 -3.41 5.57
C MET A 141 13.62 -2.62 5.80
N ALA A 142 13.60 -1.76 6.83
CA ALA A 142 12.41 -1.04 7.24
C ALA A 142 11.95 0.01 6.22
N TYR A 143 12.85 0.79 5.64
CA TYR A 143 12.50 1.81 4.64
C TYR A 143 11.89 1.22 3.35
N PRO A 144 12.45 0.20 2.72
CA PRO A 144 11.81 -0.44 1.56
C PRO A 144 10.42 -1.01 1.89
N LEU A 145 10.24 -1.59 3.07
CA LEU A 145 8.95 -2.10 3.50
C LEU A 145 7.94 -0.98 3.73
N ALA A 146 8.34 0.11 4.41
CA ALA A 146 7.48 1.28 4.59
C ALA A 146 7.08 1.91 3.26
N LYS A 147 8.02 2.01 2.30
CA LYS A 147 7.74 2.48 0.94
C LYS A 147 6.72 1.59 0.23
N THR A 148 6.86 0.27 0.33
CA THR A 148 5.90 -0.68 -0.24
C THR A 148 4.50 -0.48 0.31
N VAL A 149 4.37 -0.32 1.62
CA VAL A 149 3.08 -0.04 2.28
C VAL A 149 2.51 1.29 1.80
N ALA A 150 3.34 2.33 1.70
CA ALA A 150 2.91 3.65 1.21
C ALA A 150 2.40 3.61 -0.24
N ILE A 151 3.07 2.88 -1.12
CA ILE A 151 2.63 2.71 -2.52
C ILE A 151 1.29 2.01 -2.59
N LYS A 152 1.10 0.94 -1.81
CA LYS A 152 -0.17 0.22 -1.75
C LYS A 152 -1.28 1.10 -1.20
N ASP A 153 -1.02 1.88 -0.17
CA ASP A 153 -1.96 2.84 0.40
C ASP A 153 -2.40 3.89 -0.64
N ALA A 154 -1.46 4.46 -1.39
CA ALA A 154 -1.78 5.37 -2.49
C ALA A 154 -2.61 4.71 -3.59
N CYS A 155 -2.28 3.47 -3.96
CA CYS A 155 -2.96 2.73 -5.01
C CYS A 155 -4.36 2.22 -4.60
N ASP A 156 -4.66 2.11 -3.32
CA ASP A 156 -5.99 1.75 -2.83
C ASP A 156 -7.06 2.74 -3.31
N HIS A 157 -6.69 3.97 -3.58
CA HIS A 157 -7.58 5.00 -4.13
C HIS A 157 -8.06 4.70 -5.56
N PHE A 158 -7.40 3.83 -6.30
CA PHE A 158 -7.86 3.43 -7.64
C PHE A 158 -9.10 2.55 -7.62
N GLY A 159 -9.28 1.73 -6.60
CA GLY A 159 -10.42 0.84 -6.45
C GLY A 159 -10.05 -0.60 -6.08
N LYS A 160 -11.04 -1.46 -6.06
CA LYS A 160 -10.92 -2.85 -5.56
C LYS A 160 -9.88 -3.68 -6.32
N LEU A 161 -9.65 -3.40 -7.59
CA LEU A 161 -8.66 -4.13 -8.40
C LEU A 161 -7.24 -4.03 -7.82
N PHE A 162 -6.94 -2.91 -7.16
CA PHE A 162 -5.65 -2.66 -6.48
C PHE A 162 -5.60 -3.16 -5.03
N GLY A 163 -6.64 -3.84 -4.56
CA GLY A 163 -6.68 -4.48 -3.25
C GLY A 163 -7.32 -3.66 -2.14
N SER A 164 -8.05 -2.60 -2.49
CA SER A 164 -8.79 -1.80 -1.51
C SER A 164 -10.03 -2.50 -0.95
#